data_daeafafd7d2eefc68379e671f6f2705c
#
_entry.id   daeafafd7d2eefc68379e671f6f2705c
#
_cell.length_a   1.000
_cell.length_b   1.000
_cell.length_c   1.000
_cell.angle_alpha   90.00
_cell.angle_beta   90.00
_cell.angle_gamma   90.00
#
_symmetry.space_group_name_H-M   'P 1'
#
loop_
_entity.id
_entity.type
_entity.pdbx_description
1 polymer ?
#
loop_
_entity_poly.entity_id
_entity_poly.type
_entity_poly.pdbx_seq_one_letter_code
_entity_poly.pdbx_strand_id
1 'polypeptide(L)'
;MILASCIAVALLPLAASAQVDDAGILIDHVWSGHPVGFNLLTERGHQFIAYYDADRRLTLIGRKLGEAGSTRVQPEGVPVPKRKRTSNTLGWDSHNFLEMALDRDGYLHLSGNMHRDPLVYYRTRQPFDVSTLERVDRMTGELENEVTYPHFFKNERGDLMFRYRDGGSGKGSDYYNIYDERSREWTRLIEGSLLDGEGVRNAYSSGPVRSPDGNYHMVWMWRDTSDAATNHTLSYAYSRDLIHWQTSARKALELPITIKTGEVIDDARPGEGLINMAFNIGFDAESHPIVSYHRYDAEGHSQAYVARPDSRGNWLIRSLSDWDFRWGFSGGGSINGEVRLGSPVLTDEGAMMLNYSTKAAGGGRWYFDSDTLVLLPPPSREPEASESKVALNYAGSNYPGMQSKSVSSTSEEGRWVLRWETLGKNRDHPREVIPPPAELRLYKIF
;
A
#
# COMPACT_ATOMS: atom_id res chain seq x y z
N MET A 1 -0.54 -16.97 71.58
CA MET A 1 0.25 -16.74 70.34
C MET A 1 -0.68 -17.00 69.15
N ILE A 2 -1.21 -15.94 68.61
CA ILE A 2 -2.12 -16.00 67.43
C ILE A 2 -1.32 -15.50 66.24
N LEU A 3 -1.03 -16.37 65.30
CA LEU A 3 -0.40 -15.99 64.01
C LEU A 3 -1.47 -15.37 63.11
N ALA A 4 -1.27 -14.11 62.76
CA ALA A 4 -2.04 -13.44 61.68
C ALA A 4 -1.39 -13.70 60.33
N SER A 5 -2.11 -14.40 59.45
CA SER A 5 -1.74 -14.58 58.03
C SER A 5 -2.13 -13.33 57.25
N CYS A 6 -1.16 -12.59 56.75
CA CYS A 6 -1.38 -11.53 55.75
C CYS A 6 -1.59 -12.16 54.37
N ILE A 7 -2.77 -12.00 53.81
CA ILE A 7 -3.06 -12.32 52.42
C ILE A 7 -2.65 -11.07 51.58
N ALA A 8 -1.60 -11.20 50.78
CA ALA A 8 -1.21 -10.19 49.80
C ALA A 8 -2.12 -10.33 48.57
N VAL A 9 -3.00 -9.37 48.36
CA VAL A 9 -3.78 -9.23 47.11
C VAL A 9 -2.89 -8.59 46.06
N ALA A 10 -2.44 -9.36 45.11
CA ALA A 10 -1.75 -8.85 43.94
C ALA A 10 -2.77 -8.18 43.01
N LEU A 11 -2.73 -6.86 42.92
CA LEU A 11 -3.42 -6.08 41.89
C LEU A 11 -2.70 -6.32 40.57
N LEU A 12 -3.32 -7.08 39.67
CA LEU A 12 -2.94 -7.15 38.28
C LEU A 12 -3.27 -5.80 37.61
N PRO A 13 -2.35 -5.21 36.82
CA PRO A 13 -2.69 -4.00 36.09
C PRO A 13 -3.77 -4.31 35.06
N LEU A 14 -4.89 -3.58 35.10
CA LEU A 14 -5.85 -3.53 34.01
C LEU A 14 -5.10 -3.08 32.75
N ALA A 15 -5.20 -3.88 31.71
CA ALA A 15 -4.80 -3.46 30.37
C ALA A 15 -5.60 -2.19 30.00
N ALA A 16 -4.89 -1.08 29.82
CA ALA A 16 -5.51 0.16 29.37
C ALA A 16 -6.09 -0.06 27.98
N SER A 17 -7.42 -0.01 27.85
CA SER A 17 -8.08 0.04 26.56
C SER A 17 -7.59 1.29 25.81
N ALA A 18 -7.16 1.11 24.55
CA ALA A 18 -6.72 2.23 23.73
C ALA A 18 -7.90 3.19 23.52
N GLN A 19 -7.90 4.32 24.22
CA GLN A 19 -8.91 5.38 24.03
C GLN A 19 -8.63 6.11 22.70
N VAL A 20 -9.64 6.20 21.85
CA VAL A 20 -9.67 7.09 20.69
C VAL A 20 -10.20 8.45 21.19
N ASP A 21 -9.57 9.54 20.81
CA ASP A 21 -10.18 10.87 20.96
C ASP A 21 -11.39 10.92 20.01
N ASP A 22 -12.59 10.78 20.54
CA ASP A 22 -13.83 10.59 19.78
C ASP A 22 -14.14 11.75 18.80
N ALA A 23 -13.63 12.94 19.05
CA ALA A 23 -13.86 14.09 18.17
C ALA A 23 -12.84 14.19 17.01
N GLY A 24 -11.61 13.74 17.21
CA GLY A 24 -10.50 13.95 16.27
C GLY A 24 -10.21 15.44 16.03
N ILE A 25 -9.05 15.74 15.50
CA ILE A 25 -8.65 17.11 15.13
C ILE A 25 -9.13 17.38 13.70
N LEU A 26 -9.99 18.38 13.49
CA LEU A 26 -10.35 18.84 12.14
C LEU A 26 -9.12 19.50 11.51
N ILE A 27 -8.68 18.95 10.36
CA ILE A 27 -7.54 19.45 9.60
C ILE A 27 -7.99 20.41 8.51
N ASP A 28 -8.95 19.99 7.68
CA ASP A 28 -9.47 20.79 6.56
C ASP A 28 -10.77 20.16 6.02
N HIS A 29 -11.33 20.78 4.97
CA HIS A 29 -12.35 20.21 4.10
C HIS A 29 -11.70 19.79 2.78
N VAL A 30 -11.98 18.55 2.33
CA VAL A 30 -11.25 17.92 1.23
C VAL A 30 -12.15 17.44 0.12
N TRP A 31 -11.56 17.19 -1.03
CA TRP A 31 -12.22 16.58 -2.17
C TRP A 31 -12.85 15.23 -1.83
N SER A 32 -14.09 15.04 -2.24
CA SER A 32 -14.93 13.87 -1.92
C SER A 32 -15.56 13.19 -3.14
N GLY A 33 -15.32 13.68 -4.35
CA GLY A 33 -15.97 13.19 -5.57
C GLY A 33 -15.50 11.84 -6.09
N HIS A 34 -14.29 11.39 -5.71
CA HIS A 34 -13.76 10.04 -5.96
C HIS A 34 -12.61 9.72 -5.00
N PRO A 35 -12.31 8.44 -4.75
CA PRO A 35 -11.24 8.08 -3.83
C PRO A 35 -9.87 8.33 -4.47
N VAL A 36 -9.03 9.06 -3.76
CA VAL A 36 -7.62 9.24 -4.03
C VAL A 36 -6.86 9.10 -2.72
N GLY A 37 -5.66 8.52 -2.74
CA GLY A 37 -4.84 8.32 -1.55
C GLY A 37 -4.24 9.64 -1.08
N PHE A 38 -4.54 10.01 0.17
CA PHE A 38 -3.81 11.03 0.93
C PHE A 38 -2.68 10.36 1.71
N ASN A 39 -1.76 11.14 2.25
CA ASN A 39 -0.63 10.61 3.00
C ASN A 39 -0.50 11.27 4.37
N LEU A 40 -0.14 10.46 5.36
CA LEU A 40 0.16 10.87 6.73
C LEU A 40 1.52 10.28 7.11
N LEU A 41 2.47 11.13 7.45
CA LEU A 41 3.79 10.74 7.92
C LEU A 41 4.02 11.34 9.32
N THR A 42 4.30 10.48 10.31
CA THR A 42 4.70 10.90 11.66
C THR A 42 6.05 10.27 11.96
N GLU A 43 7.06 11.08 12.11
CA GLU A 43 8.44 10.63 12.30
C GLU A 43 9.26 11.71 13.04
N ARG A 44 10.07 11.31 14.00
CA ARG A 44 11.00 12.21 14.73
C ARG A 44 10.34 13.44 15.32
N GLY A 45 9.19 13.27 15.99
CA GLY A 45 8.45 14.34 16.64
C GLY A 45 7.73 15.31 15.68
N HIS A 46 7.73 15.04 14.39
CA HIS A 46 7.06 15.84 13.37
C HIS A 46 5.95 15.04 12.67
N GLN A 47 4.94 15.77 12.18
CA GLN A 47 3.84 15.19 11.47
C GLN A 47 3.54 15.98 10.21
N PHE A 48 3.40 15.26 9.09
CA PHE A 48 3.14 15.82 7.77
C PHE A 48 1.86 15.17 7.21
N ILE A 49 1.02 15.99 6.59
CA ILE A 49 -0.25 15.56 6.00
C ILE A 49 -0.31 16.11 4.58
N ALA A 50 -0.36 15.24 3.58
CA ALA A 50 -0.53 15.61 2.18
C ALA A 50 -1.91 15.16 1.69
N TYR A 51 -2.68 16.07 1.09
CA TYR A 51 -4.05 15.84 0.66
C TYR A 51 -4.44 16.78 -0.49
N TYR A 52 -5.63 16.59 -1.06
CA TYR A 52 -6.26 17.55 -1.98
C TYR A 52 -7.40 18.24 -1.29
N ASP A 53 -7.33 19.57 -1.21
CA ASP A 53 -8.36 20.40 -0.58
C ASP A 53 -9.70 20.35 -1.36
N ALA A 54 -10.68 21.11 -0.89
CA ALA A 54 -12.01 21.20 -1.52
C ALA A 54 -11.96 21.62 -2.99
N ASP A 55 -10.96 22.43 -3.37
CA ASP A 55 -10.72 22.92 -4.73
C ASP A 55 -9.80 22.02 -5.55
N ARG A 56 -9.51 20.79 -5.06
CA ARG A 56 -8.62 19.81 -5.67
C ARG A 56 -7.15 20.22 -5.72
N ARG A 57 -6.71 21.17 -4.92
CA ARG A 57 -5.32 21.60 -4.87
C ARG A 57 -4.52 20.73 -3.92
N LEU A 58 -3.35 20.29 -4.39
CA LEU A 58 -2.37 19.65 -3.54
C LEU A 58 -2.01 20.57 -2.38
N THR A 59 -2.25 20.10 -1.19
CA THR A 59 -2.00 20.81 0.06
C THR A 59 -1.15 19.97 0.98
N LEU A 60 -0.15 20.57 1.60
CA LEU A 60 0.75 19.97 2.58
C LEU A 60 0.66 20.75 3.89
N ILE A 61 0.49 20.03 4.98
CA ILE A 61 0.59 20.56 6.35
C ILE A 61 1.78 19.91 7.05
N GLY A 62 2.58 20.73 7.74
CA GLY A 62 3.63 20.30 8.66
C GLY A 62 3.40 20.85 10.05
N ARG A 63 3.61 20.04 11.09
CA ARG A 63 3.58 20.46 12.49
C ARG A 63 4.57 19.66 13.32
N LYS A 64 5.02 20.25 14.42
CA LYS A 64 5.78 19.55 15.45
C LYS A 64 4.84 19.05 16.53
N LEU A 65 4.96 17.80 16.92
CA LEU A 65 4.14 17.21 17.97
C LEU A 65 4.45 17.87 19.32
N GLY A 66 3.40 18.12 20.11
CA GLY A 66 3.54 18.82 21.41
C GLY A 66 3.60 20.35 21.30
N GLU A 67 3.72 20.92 20.11
CA GLU A 67 3.67 22.36 19.90
C GLU A 67 2.32 22.80 19.31
N ALA A 68 1.90 24.02 19.63
CA ALA A 68 0.73 24.61 19.03
C ALA A 68 1.06 25.17 17.64
N GLY A 69 0.12 24.98 16.69
CA GLY A 69 0.24 25.51 15.35
C GLY A 69 0.69 24.50 14.31
N SER A 70 0.50 24.89 13.06
CA SER A 70 0.91 24.12 11.86
C SER A 70 1.19 25.10 10.71
N THR A 71 2.05 24.68 9.81
CA THR A 71 2.33 25.40 8.57
C THR A 71 1.59 24.72 7.42
N ARG A 72 0.82 25.47 6.63
CA ARG A 72 0.10 24.99 5.44
C ARG A 72 0.72 25.57 4.19
N VAL A 73 0.98 24.70 3.20
CA VAL A 73 1.57 25.09 1.91
C VAL A 73 0.77 24.47 0.76
N GLN A 74 0.64 25.21 -0.32
CA GLN A 74 0.17 24.71 -1.60
C GLN A 74 1.30 24.91 -2.62
N PRO A 75 2.00 23.86 -3.03
CA PRO A 75 3.14 24.01 -3.94
C PRO A 75 2.69 24.47 -5.31
N GLU A 76 3.56 25.19 -6.00
CA GLU A 76 3.31 25.61 -7.37
C GLU A 76 3.20 24.39 -8.30
N GLY A 77 2.26 24.47 -9.24
CA GLY A 77 2.06 23.46 -10.28
C GLY A 77 2.54 23.94 -11.64
N VAL A 78 2.93 22.98 -12.45
CA VAL A 78 3.25 23.22 -13.86
C VAL A 78 2.21 22.57 -14.76
N PRO A 79 1.97 23.06 -15.97
CA PRO A 79 1.06 22.42 -16.91
C PRO A 79 1.47 20.96 -17.17
N VAL A 80 0.52 20.03 -17.03
CA VAL A 80 0.74 18.61 -17.36
C VAL A 80 0.49 18.42 -18.86
N PRO A 81 1.47 17.94 -19.64
CA PRO A 81 1.29 17.70 -21.07
C PRO A 81 0.07 16.83 -21.35
N LYS A 82 -0.72 17.20 -22.37
CA LYS A 82 -1.95 16.48 -22.78
C LYS A 82 -3.07 16.43 -21.72
N ARG A 83 -2.94 17.13 -20.61
CA ARG A 83 -3.98 17.25 -19.57
C ARG A 83 -4.45 18.69 -19.45
N LYS A 84 -5.73 18.89 -19.12
CA LYS A 84 -6.28 20.23 -18.85
C LYS A 84 -6.15 20.59 -17.35
N ARG A 85 -4.95 20.35 -16.79
CA ARG A 85 -4.65 20.63 -15.37
C ARG A 85 -3.18 20.93 -15.15
N THR A 86 -2.84 21.43 -13.99
CA THR A 86 -1.48 21.55 -13.48
C THR A 86 -1.10 20.36 -12.59
N SER A 87 0.19 20.18 -12.37
CA SER A 87 0.72 19.05 -11.56
C SER A 87 0.29 19.09 -10.08
N ASN A 88 -0.17 20.23 -9.58
CA ASN A 88 -0.69 20.40 -8.23
C ASN A 88 -2.24 20.36 -8.16
N THR A 89 -2.93 20.06 -9.26
CA THR A 89 -4.39 19.97 -9.29
C THR A 89 -4.83 18.56 -9.60
N LEU A 90 -5.69 17.98 -8.76
CA LEU A 90 -6.23 16.62 -8.91
C LEU A 90 -7.17 16.53 -10.11
N GLY A 91 -6.96 15.53 -10.95
CA GLY A 91 -7.92 15.09 -11.98
C GLY A 91 -9.03 14.19 -11.40
N TRP A 92 -9.52 13.25 -12.23
CA TRP A 92 -10.52 12.23 -11.81
C TRP A 92 -9.91 10.84 -11.62
N ASP A 93 -8.60 10.75 -11.69
CA ASP A 93 -7.88 9.49 -11.67
C ASP A 93 -7.48 9.12 -10.24
N SER A 94 -7.93 7.96 -9.78
CA SER A 94 -7.63 7.46 -8.43
C SER A 94 -6.16 7.05 -8.24
N HIS A 95 -5.38 6.95 -9.33
CA HIS A 95 -3.93 6.72 -9.26
C HIS A 95 -3.14 7.98 -8.89
N ASN A 96 -3.80 9.13 -8.82
CA ASN A 96 -3.16 10.41 -8.44
C ASN A 96 -2.93 10.54 -6.93
N PHE A 97 -2.63 9.45 -6.23
CA PHE A 97 -2.33 9.44 -4.80
C PHE A 97 -1.01 10.17 -4.48
N LEU A 98 -0.80 10.45 -3.21
CA LEU A 98 0.35 11.19 -2.68
C LEU A 98 1.22 10.29 -1.82
N GLU A 99 2.54 10.44 -1.96
CA GLU A 99 3.56 9.75 -1.20
C GLU A 99 4.53 10.72 -0.56
N MET A 100 4.92 10.46 0.69
CA MET A 100 5.90 11.26 1.42
C MET A 100 6.91 10.39 2.14
N ALA A 101 8.12 10.91 2.30
CA ALA A 101 9.14 10.35 3.19
C ALA A 101 10.04 11.45 3.72
N LEU A 102 10.64 11.20 4.90
CA LEU A 102 11.79 11.96 5.37
C LEU A 102 13.08 11.22 5.03
N ASP A 103 14.09 11.92 4.56
CA ASP A 103 15.45 11.40 4.53
C ASP A 103 16.10 11.41 5.93
N ARG A 104 17.35 10.95 6.04
CA ARG A 104 18.06 10.91 7.33
C ARG A 104 18.30 12.29 7.93
N ASP A 105 18.45 13.30 7.08
CA ASP A 105 18.75 14.68 7.51
C ASP A 105 17.45 15.45 7.85
N GLY A 106 16.27 14.87 7.60
CA GLY A 106 14.98 15.47 7.92
C GLY A 106 14.35 16.28 6.80
N TYR A 107 14.90 16.23 5.59
CA TYR A 107 14.25 16.83 4.45
C TYR A 107 13.04 15.99 4.03
N LEU A 108 11.91 16.68 3.81
CA LEU A 108 10.69 16.02 3.35
C LEU A 108 10.69 15.90 1.84
N HIS A 109 10.45 14.69 1.36
CA HIS A 109 10.22 14.35 -0.04
C HIS A 109 8.72 14.10 -0.25
N LEU A 110 8.14 14.69 -1.30
CA LEU A 110 6.73 14.53 -1.68
C LEU A 110 6.64 14.23 -3.17
N SER A 111 5.91 13.18 -3.55
CA SER A 111 5.64 12.82 -4.95
C SER A 111 4.20 12.36 -5.09
N GLY A 112 3.61 12.50 -6.29
CA GLY A 112 2.25 12.05 -6.55
C GLY A 112 1.57 12.83 -7.66
N ASN A 113 0.25 12.60 -7.80
CA ASN A 113 -0.58 13.23 -8.83
C ASN A 113 -0.17 12.88 -10.28
N MET A 114 0.29 11.64 -10.48
CA MET A 114 0.77 11.15 -11.77
C MET A 114 0.08 9.85 -12.18
N HIS A 115 -0.32 9.76 -13.44
CA HIS A 115 -0.68 8.51 -14.11
C HIS A 115 -0.31 8.60 -15.58
N ARG A 116 0.88 8.12 -15.93
CA ARG A 116 1.56 8.35 -17.21
C ARG A 116 1.75 9.84 -17.50
N ASP A 117 2.10 10.58 -16.49
CA ASP A 117 2.42 12.00 -16.56
C ASP A 117 3.92 12.20 -16.20
N PRO A 118 4.55 13.31 -16.57
CA PRO A 118 5.90 13.60 -16.10
C PRO A 118 6.02 13.59 -14.59
N LEU A 119 7.21 13.24 -14.09
CA LEU A 119 7.52 13.21 -12.67
C LEU A 119 7.09 14.50 -11.97
N VAL A 120 6.32 14.34 -10.90
CA VAL A 120 5.95 15.40 -9.94
C VAL A 120 6.67 15.10 -8.64
N TYR A 121 7.68 15.90 -8.33
CA TYR A 121 8.49 15.70 -7.16
C TYR A 121 8.83 17.04 -6.51
N TYR A 122 8.70 17.08 -5.19
CA TYR A 122 9.02 18.22 -4.34
C TYR A 122 9.93 17.77 -3.21
N ARG A 123 10.79 18.68 -2.73
CA ARG A 123 11.62 18.47 -1.56
C ARG A 123 11.73 19.77 -0.77
N THR A 124 11.77 19.71 0.57
CA THR A 124 12.04 20.88 1.40
C THR A 124 13.51 21.29 1.30
N ARG A 125 13.80 22.59 1.43
CA ARG A 125 15.18 23.12 1.50
C ARG A 125 15.74 23.14 2.91
N GLN A 126 14.86 23.06 3.91
CA GLN A 126 15.23 22.99 5.32
C GLN A 126 14.60 21.74 5.95
N PRO A 127 15.30 21.05 6.85
CA PRO A 127 14.75 19.90 7.58
C PRO A 127 13.46 20.26 8.31
N PHE A 128 12.46 19.38 8.19
CA PHE A 128 11.15 19.45 8.84
C PHE A 128 10.30 20.70 8.54
N ASP A 129 10.76 21.60 7.69
CA ASP A 129 10.09 22.87 7.40
C ASP A 129 9.40 22.85 6.03
N VAL A 130 8.07 22.57 6.04
CA VAL A 130 7.25 22.53 4.82
C VAL A 130 7.14 23.88 4.13
N SER A 131 7.40 25.03 4.81
CA SER A 131 7.38 26.36 4.17
C SER A 131 8.48 26.52 3.12
N THR A 132 9.49 25.67 3.19
CA THR A 132 10.62 25.66 2.25
C THR A 132 10.48 24.64 1.12
N LEU A 133 9.26 24.05 0.96
CA LEU A 133 8.99 23.07 -0.08
C LEU A 133 9.18 23.68 -1.48
N GLU A 134 9.99 23.06 -2.29
CA GLU A 134 10.22 23.47 -3.67
C GLU A 134 10.07 22.30 -4.63
N ARG A 135 9.70 22.58 -5.86
CA ARG A 135 9.67 21.61 -6.93
C ARG A 135 11.09 21.27 -7.38
N VAL A 136 11.34 19.99 -7.55
CA VAL A 136 12.57 19.46 -8.15
C VAL A 136 12.20 18.82 -9.50
N ASP A 137 12.78 19.32 -10.57
CA ASP A 137 12.34 18.98 -11.94
C ASP A 137 12.64 17.54 -12.35
N ARG A 138 13.60 16.90 -11.71
CA ARG A 138 14.04 15.53 -12.02
C ARG A 138 14.60 14.84 -10.77
N MET A 139 14.57 13.53 -10.77
CA MET A 139 15.39 12.69 -9.89
C MET A 139 16.67 12.28 -10.62
N THR A 140 16.61 11.31 -11.53
CA THR A 140 17.75 10.90 -12.37
C THR A 140 17.79 11.62 -13.71
N GLY A 141 16.65 12.11 -14.18
CA GLY A 141 16.50 12.79 -15.49
C GLY A 141 16.20 11.84 -16.65
N GLU A 142 16.08 10.55 -16.38
CA GLU A 142 15.82 9.52 -17.39
C GLU A 142 14.57 8.73 -17.03
N LEU A 143 13.74 8.38 -18.05
CA LEU A 143 12.53 7.55 -17.88
C LEU A 143 11.55 8.13 -16.84
N GLU A 144 11.40 9.45 -16.81
CA GLU A 144 10.56 10.20 -15.88
C GLU A 144 9.41 10.95 -16.57
N ASN A 145 9.09 10.57 -17.82
CA ASN A 145 8.07 11.27 -18.62
C ASN A 145 6.68 10.61 -18.58
N GLU A 146 6.59 9.34 -18.21
CA GLU A 146 5.32 8.59 -18.11
C GLU A 146 5.20 7.86 -16.75
N VAL A 147 5.41 8.59 -15.65
CA VAL A 147 5.47 8.04 -14.28
C VAL A 147 4.09 7.68 -13.76
N THR A 148 4.01 6.51 -13.11
CA THR A 148 2.87 6.02 -12.34
C THR A 148 3.36 5.25 -11.12
N TYR A 149 2.55 5.16 -10.06
CA TYR A 149 2.85 4.42 -8.82
C TYR A 149 4.12 4.87 -8.12
N PRO A 150 4.32 6.18 -7.86
CA PRO A 150 5.42 6.64 -7.04
C PRO A 150 5.34 6.01 -5.66
N HIS A 151 6.46 5.53 -5.13
CA HIS A 151 6.51 4.95 -3.79
C HIS A 151 7.89 5.17 -3.17
N PHE A 152 7.89 5.83 -2.00
CA PHE A 152 9.08 5.97 -1.17
C PHE A 152 9.14 4.84 -0.14
N PHE A 153 10.32 4.28 0.05
CA PHE A 153 10.59 3.34 1.14
C PHE A 153 12.06 3.46 1.58
N LYS A 154 12.41 2.86 2.70
CA LYS A 154 13.79 2.84 3.21
C LYS A 154 14.32 1.41 3.16
N ASN A 155 15.59 1.28 2.75
CA ASN A 155 16.27 0.01 2.85
C ASN A 155 16.71 -0.28 4.30
N GLU A 156 17.39 -1.41 4.54
CA GLU A 156 17.86 -1.82 5.87
C GLU A 156 18.79 -0.79 6.52
N ARG A 157 19.59 -0.10 5.72
CA ARG A 157 20.52 0.94 6.20
C ARG A 157 19.84 2.28 6.43
N GLY A 158 18.53 2.40 6.12
CA GLY A 158 17.77 3.63 6.20
C GLY A 158 17.98 4.55 4.99
N ASP A 159 18.66 4.09 3.92
CA ASP A 159 18.78 4.86 2.68
C ASP A 159 17.40 5.04 2.06
N LEU A 160 17.08 6.26 1.64
CA LEU A 160 15.81 6.55 1.01
C LEU A 160 15.79 6.04 -0.43
N MET A 161 14.76 5.28 -0.75
CA MET A 161 14.52 4.65 -2.03
C MET A 161 13.27 5.23 -2.67
N PHE A 162 13.22 5.24 -4.00
CA PHE A 162 12.03 5.62 -4.76
C PHE A 162 11.79 4.63 -5.89
N ARG A 163 10.59 4.05 -5.89
CA ARG A 163 10.12 3.14 -6.93
C ARG A 163 9.02 3.78 -7.74
N TYR A 164 8.99 3.54 -9.05
CA TYR A 164 7.90 3.94 -9.92
C TYR A 164 7.85 3.07 -11.17
N ARG A 165 6.72 3.11 -11.87
CA ARG A 165 6.61 2.58 -13.23
C ARG A 165 6.77 3.71 -14.23
N ASP A 166 7.63 3.57 -15.21
CA ASP A 166 7.60 4.37 -16.43
C ASP A 166 6.87 3.62 -17.54
N GLY A 167 6.03 4.35 -18.29
CA GLY A 167 5.18 3.77 -19.34
C GLY A 167 3.77 3.42 -18.91
N GLY A 168 3.00 2.85 -19.84
CA GLY A 168 1.57 2.58 -19.69
C GLY A 168 1.25 1.16 -19.26
N SER A 169 -0.04 0.95 -18.93
CA SER A 169 -0.59 -0.39 -18.70
C SER A 169 -0.41 -1.25 -19.97
N GLY A 170 0.15 -2.44 -19.81
CA GLY A 170 0.51 -3.35 -20.90
C GLY A 170 1.86 -3.09 -21.59
N LYS A 171 2.64 -2.08 -21.16
CA LYS A 171 3.94 -1.76 -21.75
C LYS A 171 4.83 -0.87 -20.86
N GLY A 172 4.72 -0.99 -19.54
CA GLY A 172 5.54 -0.24 -18.59
C GLY A 172 6.58 -1.11 -17.91
N SER A 173 7.62 -0.48 -17.37
CA SER A 173 8.68 -1.13 -16.61
C SER A 173 8.89 -0.45 -15.26
N ASP A 174 9.29 -1.22 -14.24
CA ASP A 174 9.51 -0.73 -12.87
C ASP A 174 10.96 -0.31 -12.66
N TYR A 175 11.15 0.91 -12.15
CA TYR A 175 12.46 1.51 -11.89
C TYR A 175 12.63 1.82 -10.41
N TYR A 176 13.88 1.71 -9.94
CA TYR A 176 14.27 1.95 -8.56
C TYR A 176 15.40 2.95 -8.50
N ASN A 177 15.22 3.99 -7.71
CA ASN A 177 16.23 5.01 -7.43
C ASN A 177 16.65 4.95 -5.96
N ILE A 178 17.88 5.35 -5.68
CA ILE A 178 18.43 5.55 -4.35
C ILE A 178 18.87 7.00 -4.18
N TYR A 179 18.57 7.58 -3.01
CA TYR A 179 18.95 8.95 -2.67
C TYR A 179 20.27 8.98 -1.91
N ASP A 180 21.18 9.86 -2.32
CA ASP A 180 22.39 10.18 -1.59
C ASP A 180 22.19 11.51 -0.83
N GLU A 181 22.12 11.45 0.50
CA GLU A 181 21.90 12.64 1.33
C GLU A 181 23.07 13.64 1.27
N ARG A 182 24.29 13.17 0.97
CA ARG A 182 25.48 14.04 0.91
C ARG A 182 25.46 14.93 -0.34
N SER A 183 25.21 14.35 -1.50
CA SER A 183 25.07 15.09 -2.76
C SER A 183 23.68 15.68 -2.95
N ARG A 184 22.68 15.16 -2.22
CA ARG A 184 21.24 15.44 -2.38
C ARG A 184 20.72 15.10 -3.77
N GLU A 185 21.22 14.03 -4.33
CA GLU A 185 20.88 13.56 -5.67
C GLU A 185 20.34 12.15 -5.65
N TRP A 186 19.51 11.85 -6.64
CA TRP A 186 19.00 10.52 -6.91
C TRP A 186 19.84 9.84 -7.99
N THR A 187 20.14 8.58 -7.79
CA THR A 187 20.78 7.73 -8.81
C THR A 187 19.95 6.45 -8.99
N ARG A 188 20.15 5.76 -10.12
CA ARG A 188 19.58 4.42 -10.29
C ARG A 188 20.16 3.45 -9.28
N LEU A 189 19.29 2.65 -8.65
CA LEU A 189 19.75 1.57 -7.77
C LEU A 189 20.35 0.41 -8.56
N ILE A 190 19.74 0.09 -9.70
CA ILE A 190 20.16 -0.94 -10.65
C ILE A 190 20.15 -0.36 -12.06
N GLU A 191 21.04 -0.83 -12.92
CA GLU A 191 21.02 -0.45 -14.32
C GLU A 191 19.77 -1.01 -15.01
N GLY A 192 18.96 -0.13 -15.61
CA GLY A 192 17.72 -0.51 -16.26
C GLY A 192 16.54 -0.72 -15.29
N SER A 193 15.58 -1.54 -15.73
CA SER A 193 14.39 -1.89 -14.96
C SER A 193 14.61 -3.18 -14.16
N LEU A 194 13.90 -3.31 -13.04
CA LEU A 194 13.87 -4.58 -12.29
C LEU A 194 12.97 -5.61 -12.99
N LEU A 195 11.77 -5.18 -13.36
CA LEU A 195 10.80 -6.00 -14.08
C LEU A 195 10.57 -5.40 -15.46
N ASP A 196 10.73 -6.21 -16.51
CA ASP A 196 10.57 -5.77 -17.89
C ASP A 196 9.54 -6.62 -18.64
N GLY A 197 8.48 -5.98 -19.08
CA GLY A 197 7.45 -6.58 -19.92
C GLY A 197 7.78 -6.67 -21.41
N GLU A 198 9.02 -6.41 -21.79
CA GLU A 198 9.53 -6.50 -23.17
C GLU A 198 8.73 -5.62 -24.16
N GLY A 199 8.12 -4.51 -23.67
CA GLY A 199 7.29 -3.58 -24.46
C GLY A 199 5.90 -4.10 -24.85
N VAL A 200 5.53 -5.33 -24.48
CA VAL A 200 4.26 -5.98 -24.83
C VAL A 200 3.40 -6.35 -23.62
N ARG A 201 3.90 -6.13 -22.43
CA ARG A 201 3.18 -6.29 -21.15
C ARG A 201 3.79 -5.40 -20.09
N ASN A 202 3.23 -5.39 -18.91
CA ASN A 202 3.91 -4.84 -17.72
C ASN A 202 3.65 -5.70 -16.49
N ALA A 203 4.56 -5.63 -15.53
CA ALA A 203 4.38 -6.18 -14.20
C ALA A 203 3.48 -5.26 -13.36
N TYR A 204 2.61 -5.89 -12.55
CA TYR A 204 1.93 -5.24 -11.45
C TYR A 204 2.42 -5.88 -10.15
N SER A 205 3.32 -5.21 -9.47
CA SER A 205 4.03 -5.76 -8.32
C SER A 205 3.51 -5.22 -6.98
N SER A 206 3.58 -6.08 -5.97
CA SER A 206 3.47 -5.72 -4.54
C SER A 206 4.83 -5.90 -3.89
N GLY A 207 5.27 -4.90 -3.17
CA GLY A 207 6.60 -4.89 -2.56
C GLY A 207 7.59 -3.97 -3.29
N PRO A 208 8.89 -4.09 -2.96
CA PRO A 208 9.47 -5.11 -2.08
C PRO A 208 8.98 -5.02 -0.63
N VAL A 209 8.61 -6.15 -0.06
CA VAL A 209 8.20 -6.29 1.34
C VAL A 209 9.36 -6.92 2.11
N ARG A 210 9.71 -6.34 3.25
CA ARG A 210 10.78 -6.84 4.10
C ARG A 210 10.24 -7.91 5.04
N SER A 211 10.88 -9.09 5.05
CA SER A 211 10.60 -10.17 5.99
C SER A 211 11.23 -9.93 7.36
N PRO A 212 10.82 -10.66 8.42
CA PRO A 212 11.42 -10.54 9.75
C PRO A 212 12.92 -10.78 9.81
N ASP A 213 13.47 -11.62 8.94
CA ASP A 213 14.91 -11.88 8.80
C ASP A 213 15.68 -10.82 8.00
N GLY A 214 14.98 -9.73 7.60
CA GLY A 214 15.56 -8.56 6.96
C GLY A 214 15.65 -8.60 5.44
N ASN A 215 15.25 -9.69 4.81
CA ASN A 215 15.30 -9.84 3.35
C ASN A 215 14.11 -9.17 2.66
N TYR A 216 14.22 -8.95 1.36
CA TYR A 216 13.19 -8.34 0.53
C TYR A 216 12.53 -9.36 -0.36
N HIS A 217 11.22 -9.33 -0.40
CA HIS A 217 10.40 -10.24 -1.18
C HIS A 217 9.46 -9.44 -2.08
N MET A 218 9.29 -9.89 -3.29
CA MET A 218 8.41 -9.24 -4.26
C MET A 218 7.53 -10.27 -4.96
N VAL A 219 6.27 -9.95 -5.11
CA VAL A 219 5.28 -10.72 -5.85
C VAL A 219 4.69 -9.82 -6.92
N TRP A 220 4.50 -10.33 -8.12
CA TRP A 220 3.87 -9.59 -9.20
C TRP A 220 3.09 -10.51 -10.12
N MET A 221 2.17 -9.92 -10.86
CA MET A 221 1.54 -10.56 -12.01
C MET A 221 1.79 -9.74 -13.27
N TRP A 222 1.76 -10.39 -14.40
CA TRP A 222 1.88 -9.76 -15.71
C TRP A 222 0.51 -9.33 -16.24
N ARG A 223 0.48 -8.28 -17.05
CA ARG A 223 -0.71 -7.83 -17.76
C ARG A 223 -0.35 -7.40 -19.17
N ASP A 224 -1.03 -7.96 -20.18
CA ASP A 224 -0.71 -7.76 -21.59
C ASP A 224 -1.30 -6.48 -22.16
N THR A 225 -2.43 -5.99 -21.64
CA THR A 225 -3.11 -4.79 -22.15
C THR A 225 -3.64 -3.91 -21.02
N SER A 226 -4.32 -2.82 -21.35
CA SER A 226 -5.02 -2.01 -20.35
C SER A 226 -6.26 -2.72 -19.75
N ASP A 227 -6.71 -3.83 -20.32
CA ASP A 227 -7.81 -4.62 -19.79
C ASP A 227 -7.35 -5.45 -18.59
N ALA A 228 -8.00 -5.27 -17.44
CA ALA A 228 -7.70 -5.99 -16.20
C ALA A 228 -7.92 -7.51 -16.34
N ALA A 229 -8.75 -7.97 -17.26
CA ALA A 229 -8.93 -9.39 -17.53
C ALA A 229 -7.67 -10.04 -18.13
N THR A 230 -6.72 -9.25 -18.64
CA THR A 230 -5.45 -9.75 -19.18
C THR A 230 -4.34 -9.93 -18.13
N ASN A 231 -4.67 -9.85 -16.83
CA ASN A 231 -3.74 -10.26 -15.79
C ASN A 231 -3.50 -11.77 -15.85
N HIS A 232 -2.25 -12.19 -15.72
CA HIS A 232 -1.84 -13.60 -15.76
C HIS A 232 -0.52 -13.83 -15.04
N THR A 233 -0.16 -15.08 -14.81
CA THR A 233 1.15 -15.53 -14.31
C THR A 233 1.60 -14.77 -13.07
N LEU A 234 1.24 -15.27 -11.89
CA LEU A 234 1.71 -14.77 -10.62
C LEU A 234 3.15 -15.23 -10.39
N SER A 235 4.05 -14.30 -10.09
CA SER A 235 5.49 -14.52 -10.02
C SER A 235 6.10 -13.99 -8.74
N TYR A 236 7.31 -14.44 -8.41
CA TYR A 236 8.01 -14.14 -7.18
C TYR A 236 9.51 -13.92 -7.41
N ALA A 237 10.11 -13.08 -6.57
CA ALA A 237 11.55 -12.92 -6.43
C ALA A 237 11.91 -12.50 -5.00
N TYR A 238 13.14 -12.78 -4.62
CA TYR A 238 13.74 -12.53 -3.32
C TYR A 238 15.09 -11.83 -3.49
N SER A 239 15.43 -10.91 -2.60
CA SER A 239 16.71 -10.20 -2.56
C SER A 239 17.15 -9.91 -1.13
N ARG A 240 18.47 -9.86 -0.89
CA ARG A 240 19.06 -9.40 0.37
C ARG A 240 19.38 -7.91 0.38
N ASP A 241 19.52 -7.30 -0.79
CA ASP A 241 20.09 -5.98 -0.95
C ASP A 241 19.35 -5.11 -1.98
N LEU A 242 18.25 -5.61 -2.57
CA LEU A 242 17.48 -4.97 -3.64
C LEU A 242 18.22 -4.89 -5.00
N ILE A 243 19.44 -5.41 -5.09
CA ILE A 243 20.29 -5.39 -6.29
C ILE A 243 20.38 -6.80 -6.90
N HIS A 244 20.68 -7.80 -6.05
CA HIS A 244 20.84 -9.17 -6.47
C HIS A 244 19.57 -9.96 -6.14
N TRP A 245 18.86 -10.35 -7.18
CA TRP A 245 17.58 -11.04 -7.05
C TRP A 245 17.72 -12.54 -7.31
N GLN A 246 16.93 -13.34 -6.63
CA GLN A 246 16.96 -14.79 -6.64
C GLN A 246 15.54 -15.37 -6.62
N THR A 247 15.41 -16.62 -7.03
CA THR A 247 14.22 -17.43 -6.80
C THR A 247 14.09 -17.85 -5.33
N SER A 248 12.96 -18.44 -4.95
CA SER A 248 12.76 -19.05 -3.62
C SER A 248 13.79 -20.16 -3.32
N ALA A 249 14.23 -20.90 -4.35
CA ALA A 249 15.31 -21.89 -4.28
C ALA A 249 16.72 -21.28 -4.29
N ARG A 250 16.86 -19.96 -4.11
CA ARG A 250 18.16 -19.23 -4.08
C ARG A 250 18.95 -19.27 -5.39
N LYS A 251 18.30 -19.56 -6.50
CA LYS A 251 18.91 -19.45 -7.83
C LYS A 251 18.94 -17.98 -8.25
N ALA A 252 20.09 -17.47 -8.68
CA ALA A 252 20.23 -16.09 -9.17
C ALA A 252 19.33 -15.83 -10.38
N LEU A 253 18.70 -14.65 -10.38
CA LEU A 253 17.93 -14.12 -11.50
C LEU A 253 18.77 -13.04 -12.19
N GLU A 254 18.81 -13.09 -13.52
CA GLU A 254 19.40 -12.04 -14.33
C GLU A 254 18.40 -10.89 -14.47
N LEU A 255 18.91 -9.65 -14.40
CA LEU A 255 18.10 -8.45 -14.57
C LEU A 255 18.18 -7.94 -16.02
N PRO A 256 17.09 -7.39 -16.55
CA PRO A 256 15.76 -7.32 -15.96
C PRO A 256 15.06 -8.69 -15.89
N ILE A 257 14.24 -8.88 -14.84
CA ILE A 257 13.40 -10.08 -14.75
C ILE A 257 12.25 -9.95 -15.76
N THR A 258 12.11 -10.93 -16.63
CA THR A 258 11.04 -11.01 -17.64
C THR A 258 10.09 -12.16 -17.31
N ILE A 259 9.02 -12.30 -18.09
CA ILE A 259 8.10 -13.43 -17.94
C ILE A 259 8.80 -14.79 -18.14
N LYS A 260 9.91 -14.82 -18.88
CA LYS A 260 10.68 -16.06 -19.18
C LYS A 260 11.67 -16.42 -18.08
N THR A 261 12.12 -15.43 -17.31
CA THR A 261 13.21 -15.61 -16.32
C THR A 261 12.71 -15.55 -14.88
N GLY A 262 11.52 -14.96 -14.63
CA GLY A 262 10.90 -14.90 -13.31
C GLY A 262 10.45 -16.26 -12.81
N GLU A 263 10.48 -16.45 -11.48
CA GLU A 263 9.91 -17.63 -10.84
C GLU A 263 8.39 -17.55 -10.84
N VAL A 264 7.72 -18.60 -11.29
CA VAL A 264 6.25 -18.66 -11.37
C VAL A 264 5.69 -19.33 -10.10
N ILE A 265 4.76 -18.62 -9.43
CA ILE A 265 3.94 -19.19 -8.36
C ILE A 265 2.75 -19.93 -8.97
N ASP A 266 2.02 -19.26 -9.85
CA ASP A 266 0.79 -19.75 -10.49
C ASP A 266 0.76 -19.27 -11.94
N ASP A 267 0.63 -20.18 -12.89
CA ASP A 267 0.67 -19.93 -14.34
C ASP A 267 -0.73 -19.60 -14.93
N ALA A 268 -1.66 -19.14 -14.08
CA ALA A 268 -2.97 -18.72 -14.51
C ALA A 268 -2.92 -17.82 -15.76
N ARG A 269 -3.81 -18.09 -16.71
CA ARG A 269 -3.87 -17.41 -18.01
C ARG A 269 -4.73 -16.14 -17.95
N PRO A 270 -4.65 -15.26 -18.96
CA PRO A 270 -5.62 -14.19 -19.13
C PRO A 270 -7.07 -14.72 -19.05
N GLY A 271 -7.92 -14.04 -18.26
CA GLY A 271 -9.32 -14.45 -18.05
C GLY A 271 -9.54 -15.43 -16.91
N GLU A 272 -8.51 -15.97 -16.28
CA GLU A 272 -8.62 -16.91 -15.14
C GLU A 272 -8.68 -16.23 -13.78
N GLY A 273 -8.88 -14.91 -13.73
CA GLY A 273 -9.27 -14.20 -12.51
C GLY A 273 -8.12 -13.65 -11.67
N LEU A 274 -6.86 -13.68 -12.11
CA LEU A 274 -5.82 -12.92 -11.42
C LEU A 274 -6.10 -11.42 -11.49
N ILE A 275 -5.96 -10.72 -10.37
CA ILE A 275 -6.19 -9.28 -10.29
C ILE A 275 -5.18 -8.61 -9.35
N ASN A 276 -4.54 -7.56 -9.82
CA ASN A 276 -3.46 -6.84 -9.15
C ASN A 276 -3.87 -6.08 -7.87
N MET A 277 -5.10 -6.18 -7.43
CA MET A 277 -5.59 -5.56 -6.20
C MET A 277 -6.03 -6.58 -5.13
N ALA A 278 -5.84 -7.87 -5.38
CA ALA A 278 -6.22 -8.96 -4.49
C ALA A 278 -5.11 -10.02 -4.41
N PHE A 279 -3.88 -9.59 -4.16
CA PHE A 279 -2.77 -10.45 -3.76
C PHE A 279 -1.87 -9.73 -2.74
N ASN A 280 -1.30 -10.50 -1.82
CA ASN A 280 -0.42 -10.00 -0.77
C ASN A 280 0.60 -11.07 -0.37
N ILE A 281 1.62 -10.65 0.37
CA ILE A 281 2.64 -11.53 0.93
C ILE A 281 2.70 -11.37 2.45
N GLY A 282 2.91 -12.46 3.16
CA GLY A 282 3.22 -12.53 4.58
C GLY A 282 4.31 -13.57 4.81
N PHE A 283 4.65 -13.83 6.08
CA PHE A 283 5.77 -14.69 6.44
C PHE A 283 5.40 -15.59 7.62
N ASP A 284 5.93 -16.82 7.60
CA ASP A 284 5.87 -17.72 8.74
C ASP A 284 6.96 -17.39 9.79
N ALA A 285 7.08 -18.20 10.82
CA ALA A 285 8.05 -18.01 11.92
C ALA A 285 9.51 -18.05 11.45
N GLU A 286 9.81 -18.78 10.39
CA GLU A 286 11.13 -18.92 9.77
C GLU A 286 11.37 -17.90 8.66
N SER A 287 10.46 -16.92 8.49
CA SER A 287 10.51 -15.91 7.42
C SER A 287 10.32 -16.46 6.00
N HIS A 288 9.71 -17.64 5.84
CA HIS A 288 9.35 -18.12 4.51
C HIS A 288 8.13 -17.37 3.99
N PRO A 289 8.10 -17.03 2.69
CA PRO A 289 7.00 -16.29 2.12
C PRO A 289 5.73 -17.16 1.98
N ILE A 290 4.60 -16.57 2.33
CA ILE A 290 3.27 -17.10 2.06
C ILE A 290 2.49 -16.03 1.30
N VAL A 291 2.03 -16.36 0.10
CA VAL A 291 1.33 -15.44 -0.81
C VAL A 291 -0.16 -15.75 -0.78
N SER A 292 -0.99 -14.75 -0.53
CA SER A 292 -2.44 -14.83 -0.70
C SER A 292 -2.86 -14.17 -2.00
N TYR A 293 -3.78 -14.74 -2.76
CA TYR A 293 -4.25 -14.16 -4.01
C TYR A 293 -5.62 -14.69 -4.43
N HIS A 294 -6.28 -13.93 -5.31
CA HIS A 294 -7.55 -14.29 -5.93
C HIS A 294 -7.34 -14.88 -7.32
N ARG A 295 -8.08 -15.94 -7.64
CA ARG A 295 -8.23 -16.46 -8.99
C ARG A 295 -9.54 -17.23 -9.09
N TYR A 296 -9.98 -17.57 -10.31
CA TYR A 296 -11.13 -18.45 -10.52
C TYR A 296 -10.71 -19.93 -10.39
N ASP A 297 -11.66 -20.75 -9.90
CA ASP A 297 -11.56 -22.21 -9.95
C ASP A 297 -11.94 -22.76 -11.34
N ALA A 298 -12.04 -24.09 -11.45
CA ALA A 298 -12.37 -24.76 -12.70
C ALA A 298 -13.83 -24.49 -13.17
N GLU A 299 -14.72 -24.20 -12.24
CA GLU A 299 -16.13 -23.86 -12.48
C GLU A 299 -16.28 -22.36 -12.81
N GLY A 300 -15.24 -21.57 -12.64
CA GLY A 300 -15.20 -20.13 -12.90
C GLY A 300 -15.65 -19.27 -11.73
N HIS A 301 -15.77 -19.83 -10.52
CA HIS A 301 -16.05 -19.08 -9.29
C HIS A 301 -14.80 -18.41 -8.75
N SER A 302 -14.99 -17.27 -8.09
CA SER A 302 -13.92 -16.57 -7.38
C SER A 302 -13.46 -17.36 -6.18
N GLN A 303 -12.15 -17.58 -6.03
CA GLN A 303 -11.59 -18.24 -4.85
C GLN A 303 -10.42 -17.46 -4.27
N ALA A 304 -10.19 -17.63 -2.96
CA ALA A 304 -9.00 -17.19 -2.26
C ALA A 304 -8.00 -18.33 -2.17
N TYR A 305 -6.82 -18.10 -2.72
CA TYR A 305 -5.71 -19.04 -2.67
C TYR A 305 -4.60 -18.55 -1.75
N VAL A 306 -3.87 -19.50 -1.19
CA VAL A 306 -2.56 -19.28 -0.57
C VAL A 306 -1.52 -20.17 -1.21
N ALA A 307 -0.28 -19.68 -1.27
CA ALA A 307 0.85 -20.40 -1.85
C ALA A 307 2.11 -20.20 -1.02
N ARG A 308 2.92 -21.25 -0.89
CA ARG A 308 4.26 -21.21 -0.28
C ARG A 308 5.25 -22.07 -1.07
N PRO A 309 6.54 -21.71 -1.14
CA PRO A 309 7.54 -22.57 -1.77
C PRO A 309 8.04 -23.63 -0.78
N ASP A 310 8.40 -24.82 -1.31
CA ASP A 310 9.23 -25.78 -0.61
C ASP A 310 10.72 -25.41 -0.74
N SER A 311 11.60 -26.17 -0.09
CA SER A 311 13.07 -25.97 -0.14
C SER A 311 13.69 -26.14 -1.54
N ARG A 312 12.95 -26.67 -2.49
CA ARG A 312 13.36 -26.85 -3.90
C ARG A 312 12.81 -25.77 -4.82
N GLY A 313 11.96 -24.88 -4.28
CA GLY A 313 11.28 -23.83 -5.04
C GLY A 313 10.00 -24.29 -5.74
N ASN A 314 9.44 -25.45 -5.37
CA ASN A 314 8.12 -25.84 -5.86
C ASN A 314 7.06 -25.18 -4.98
N TRP A 315 6.08 -24.53 -5.62
CA TRP A 315 5.01 -23.84 -4.91
C TRP A 315 3.84 -24.78 -4.60
N LEU A 316 3.57 -24.98 -3.31
CA LEU A 316 2.34 -25.59 -2.84
C LEU A 316 1.23 -24.54 -2.88
N ILE A 317 0.12 -24.83 -3.56
CA ILE A 317 -1.04 -23.94 -3.69
C ILE A 317 -2.26 -24.60 -3.10
N ARG A 318 -3.04 -23.86 -2.29
CA ARG A 318 -4.33 -24.31 -1.75
C ARG A 318 -5.39 -23.23 -1.80
N SER A 319 -6.64 -23.63 -2.11
CA SER A 319 -7.82 -22.78 -1.91
C SER A 319 -8.19 -22.80 -0.42
N LEU A 320 -8.48 -21.61 0.13
CA LEU A 320 -9.04 -21.45 1.47
C LEU A 320 -10.56 -21.22 1.46
N SER A 321 -11.14 -20.90 0.32
CA SER A 321 -12.56 -20.65 0.13
C SER A 321 -13.22 -21.71 -0.73
N ASP A 322 -14.54 -21.79 -0.62
CA ASP A 322 -15.43 -22.59 -1.46
C ASP A 322 -16.64 -21.72 -1.79
N TRP A 323 -16.36 -20.63 -2.56
CA TRP A 323 -17.40 -19.66 -2.93
C TRP A 323 -18.09 -20.06 -4.23
N ASP A 324 -19.37 -19.79 -4.30
CA ASP A 324 -20.26 -20.07 -5.46
C ASP A 324 -20.52 -18.83 -6.34
N PHE A 325 -19.83 -17.71 -6.09
CA PHE A 325 -19.96 -16.48 -6.88
C PHE A 325 -18.74 -16.19 -7.75
N ARG A 326 -18.95 -15.34 -8.76
CA ARG A 326 -17.88 -14.84 -9.62
C ARG A 326 -17.77 -13.33 -9.55
N TRP A 327 -16.62 -12.81 -9.12
CA TRP A 327 -16.26 -11.42 -9.33
C TRP A 327 -15.78 -11.22 -10.77
N GLY A 328 -16.71 -10.80 -11.65
CA GLY A 328 -16.38 -10.48 -13.04
C GLY A 328 -15.73 -9.10 -13.16
N PHE A 329 -14.60 -9.01 -13.82
CA PHE A 329 -13.93 -7.75 -14.12
C PHE A 329 -13.29 -7.75 -15.49
N SER A 330 -13.32 -6.59 -16.16
CA SER A 330 -12.71 -6.36 -17.47
C SER A 330 -12.52 -4.88 -17.73
N GLY A 331 -11.78 -4.54 -18.78
CA GLY A 331 -11.53 -3.17 -19.22
C GLY A 331 -10.55 -2.42 -18.33
N GLY A 332 -10.31 -1.15 -18.69
CA GLY A 332 -9.36 -0.25 -18.00
C GLY A 332 -10.00 0.62 -16.94
N GLY A 333 -9.19 1.55 -16.40
CA GLY A 333 -9.57 2.45 -15.31
C GLY A 333 -9.63 1.76 -13.94
N SER A 334 -10.00 2.51 -12.92
CA SER A 334 -10.08 1.98 -11.56
C SER A 334 -11.27 1.03 -11.37
N ILE A 335 -10.99 -0.19 -10.96
CA ILE A 335 -11.98 -1.26 -10.75
C ILE A 335 -12.38 -1.31 -9.28
N ASN A 336 -13.68 -1.51 -9.00
CA ASN A 336 -14.17 -1.76 -7.65
C ASN A 336 -13.78 -3.17 -7.21
N GLY A 337 -13.09 -3.28 -6.07
CA GLY A 337 -12.76 -4.57 -5.46
C GLY A 337 -13.99 -5.22 -4.84
N GLU A 338 -14.30 -6.45 -5.23
CA GLU A 338 -15.37 -7.27 -4.63
C GLU A 338 -14.80 -8.34 -3.70
N VAL A 339 -13.59 -8.78 -3.96
CA VAL A 339 -12.80 -9.63 -3.07
C VAL A 339 -11.58 -8.84 -2.59
N ARG A 340 -11.34 -8.89 -1.29
CA ARG A 340 -10.13 -8.34 -0.66
C ARG A 340 -9.53 -9.41 0.22
N LEU A 341 -8.24 -9.60 0.07
CA LEU A 341 -7.43 -10.51 0.88
C LEU A 341 -6.37 -9.67 1.60
N GLY A 342 -6.16 -9.97 2.89
CA GLY A 342 -5.06 -9.39 3.66
C GLY A 342 -3.73 -10.08 3.36
N SER A 343 -2.65 -9.59 3.96
CA SER A 343 -1.41 -10.36 4.07
C SER A 343 -1.61 -11.51 5.05
N PRO A 344 -1.09 -12.72 4.79
CA PRO A 344 -0.98 -13.76 5.80
C PRO A 344 -0.18 -13.26 7.01
N VAL A 345 -0.66 -13.48 8.21
CA VAL A 345 -0.03 -13.03 9.46
C VAL A 345 0.14 -14.21 10.39
N LEU A 346 1.35 -14.38 10.94
CA LEU A 346 1.61 -15.38 11.98
C LEU A 346 0.92 -14.97 13.29
N THR A 347 0.20 -15.89 13.89
CA THR A 347 -0.44 -15.71 15.19
C THR A 347 0.50 -16.13 16.33
N ASP A 348 0.21 -15.69 17.56
CA ASP A 348 0.96 -16.10 18.75
C ASP A 348 0.91 -17.62 19.01
N GLU A 349 -0.12 -18.32 18.49
CA GLU A 349 -0.28 -19.77 18.60
C GLU A 349 0.44 -20.54 17.47
N GLY A 350 1.14 -19.84 16.56
CA GLY A 350 1.92 -20.43 15.46
C GLY A 350 1.14 -20.78 14.20
N ALA A 351 -0.18 -20.52 14.17
CA ALA A 351 -0.98 -20.65 12.95
C ALA A 351 -0.83 -19.39 12.08
N MET A 352 -1.02 -19.54 10.77
CA MET A 352 -1.20 -18.40 9.88
C MET A 352 -2.66 -17.94 9.89
N MET A 353 -2.88 -16.63 9.88
CA MET A 353 -4.19 -16.00 9.79
C MET A 353 -4.29 -15.15 8.52
N LEU A 354 -5.40 -15.27 7.80
CA LEU A 354 -5.74 -14.44 6.64
C LEU A 354 -7.10 -13.78 6.82
N ASN A 355 -7.11 -12.44 6.86
CA ASN A 355 -8.37 -11.69 6.82
C ASN A 355 -8.86 -11.57 5.38
N TYR A 356 -10.17 -11.71 5.18
CA TYR A 356 -10.81 -11.48 3.90
C TYR A 356 -12.10 -10.67 4.02
N SER A 357 -12.49 -10.04 2.94
CA SER A 357 -13.83 -9.48 2.79
C SER A 357 -14.29 -9.58 1.35
N THR A 358 -15.55 -9.94 1.14
CA THR A 358 -16.22 -10.00 -0.15
C THR A 358 -17.54 -9.24 -0.10
N LYS A 359 -18.01 -8.76 -1.24
CA LYS A 359 -19.35 -8.17 -1.31
C LYS A 359 -20.45 -9.24 -1.26
N ALA A 360 -20.18 -10.42 -1.83
CA ALA A 360 -21.17 -11.49 -1.96
C ALA A 360 -21.28 -12.34 -0.68
N ALA A 361 -20.14 -12.74 -0.08
CA ALA A 361 -20.10 -13.69 1.04
C ALA A 361 -19.68 -13.05 2.39
N GLY A 362 -19.64 -11.70 2.47
CA GLY A 362 -19.23 -11.01 3.69
C GLY A 362 -17.72 -11.08 3.95
N GLY A 363 -17.32 -11.00 5.21
CA GLY A 363 -15.91 -11.02 5.62
C GLY A 363 -15.68 -11.97 6.79
N GLY A 364 -14.41 -12.33 6.97
CA GLY A 364 -14.01 -13.25 8.03
C GLY A 364 -12.50 -13.44 8.09
N ARG A 365 -12.11 -14.52 8.77
CA ARG A 365 -10.73 -14.95 8.95
C ARG A 365 -10.61 -16.44 8.66
N TRP A 366 -9.54 -16.82 7.99
CA TRP A 366 -9.09 -18.20 7.94
C TRP A 366 -7.84 -18.35 8.79
N TYR A 367 -7.76 -19.48 9.46
CA TYR A 367 -6.56 -19.94 10.15
C TYR A 367 -6.07 -21.19 9.42
N PHE A 368 -4.77 -21.30 9.18
CA PHE A 368 -4.20 -22.43 8.45
C PHE A 368 -2.78 -22.70 8.92
N ASP A 369 -2.35 -23.91 8.71
CA ASP A 369 -1.01 -24.37 9.02
C ASP A 369 0.00 -23.82 8.00
N SER A 370 1.13 -23.27 8.47
CA SER A 370 2.12 -22.62 7.60
C SER A 370 2.77 -23.56 6.60
N ASP A 371 2.95 -24.85 6.95
CA ASP A 371 3.67 -25.82 6.11
C ASP A 371 2.78 -26.48 5.08
N THR A 372 1.60 -26.91 5.52
CA THR A 372 0.67 -27.69 4.69
C THR A 372 -0.40 -26.83 4.04
N LEU A 373 -0.57 -25.57 4.48
CA LEU A 373 -1.61 -24.63 4.09
C LEU A 373 -3.03 -25.17 4.33
N VAL A 374 -3.18 -26.20 5.19
CA VAL A 374 -4.45 -26.80 5.54
C VAL A 374 -5.19 -25.90 6.54
N LEU A 375 -6.49 -25.70 6.33
CA LEU A 375 -7.33 -24.93 7.25
C LEU A 375 -7.33 -25.55 8.64
N LEU A 376 -7.21 -24.70 9.63
CA LEU A 376 -7.30 -25.02 11.06
C LEU A 376 -8.58 -24.43 11.65
N PRO A 377 -9.11 -24.98 12.72
CA PRO A 377 -10.18 -24.33 13.47
C PRO A 377 -9.71 -23.00 14.03
N PRO A 378 -10.62 -22.03 14.22
CA PRO A 378 -10.27 -20.78 14.87
C PRO A 378 -9.69 -21.02 16.26
N PRO A 379 -8.75 -20.15 16.72
CA PRO A 379 -8.16 -20.27 18.04
C PRO A 379 -9.25 -20.14 19.14
N SER A 380 -9.00 -20.75 20.29
CA SER A 380 -9.93 -20.75 21.43
C SER A 380 -10.25 -19.34 21.93
N ARG A 381 -9.34 -18.40 21.69
CA ARG A 381 -9.50 -16.98 21.97
C ARG A 381 -9.17 -16.20 20.69
N GLU A 382 -10.19 -15.74 19.99
CA GLU A 382 -9.95 -14.82 18.87
C GLU A 382 -9.29 -13.53 19.37
N PRO A 383 -8.31 -12.98 18.63
CA PRO A 383 -7.82 -11.63 18.91
C PRO A 383 -9.01 -10.67 18.92
N GLU A 384 -9.21 -9.96 20.01
CA GLU A 384 -10.26 -8.95 20.11
C GLU A 384 -10.13 -8.00 18.91
N ALA A 385 -11.23 -7.80 18.18
CA ALA A 385 -11.26 -6.74 17.16
C ALA A 385 -10.98 -5.44 17.89
N SER A 386 -9.84 -4.79 17.60
CA SER A 386 -9.48 -3.56 18.31
C SER A 386 -10.66 -2.59 18.19
N GLU A 387 -11.21 -2.18 19.31
CA GLU A 387 -12.36 -1.26 19.39
C GLU A 387 -12.16 0.02 18.56
N SER A 388 -10.91 0.40 18.32
CA SER A 388 -10.52 1.54 17.47
C SER A 388 -10.96 1.41 16.00
N LYS A 389 -11.22 0.18 15.48
CA LYS A 389 -11.69 -0.01 14.09
C LYS A 389 -13.15 0.39 13.91
N VAL A 390 -13.97 0.32 14.94
CA VAL A 390 -15.40 0.64 14.85
C VAL A 390 -15.64 2.13 14.62
N ALA A 391 -14.95 2.99 15.37
CA ALA A 391 -15.08 4.44 15.23
C ALA A 391 -14.52 4.98 13.91
N LEU A 392 -13.46 4.36 13.37
CA LEU A 392 -12.80 4.79 12.13
C LEU A 392 -13.54 4.36 10.86
N ASN A 393 -14.45 3.40 10.94
CA ASN A 393 -15.26 2.92 9.81
C ASN A 393 -16.60 3.63 9.65
N TYR A 394 -16.94 4.54 10.56
CA TYR A 394 -18.20 5.25 10.51
C TYR A 394 -18.21 6.31 9.39
N ALA A 395 -19.15 6.19 8.45
CA ALA A 395 -19.45 7.25 7.49
C ALA A 395 -20.34 8.28 8.16
N GLY A 396 -19.83 9.48 8.44
CA GLY A 396 -20.59 10.56 9.07
C GLY A 396 -21.52 11.27 8.11
N SER A 397 -21.31 11.14 6.79
CA SER A 397 -22.08 11.82 5.76
C SER A 397 -23.37 11.07 5.42
N ASN A 398 -24.48 11.80 5.36
CA ASN A 398 -25.76 11.32 4.83
C ASN A 398 -25.83 11.29 3.30
N TYR A 399 -24.78 11.72 2.60
CA TYR A 399 -24.77 11.71 1.14
C TYR A 399 -24.67 10.27 0.61
N PRO A 400 -25.58 9.85 -0.29
CA PRO A 400 -25.61 8.46 -0.77
C PRO A 400 -24.30 8.03 -1.43
N GLY A 401 -23.81 6.82 -1.07
CA GLY A 401 -22.62 6.21 -1.67
C GLY A 401 -21.28 6.69 -1.11
N MET A 402 -21.27 7.53 -0.08
CA MET A 402 -20.04 7.90 0.61
C MET A 402 -19.40 6.70 1.31
N GLN A 403 -18.09 6.68 1.29
CA GLN A 403 -17.24 5.65 1.89
C GLN A 403 -16.18 6.32 2.76
N SER A 404 -15.95 5.79 3.94
CA SER A 404 -14.83 6.19 4.77
C SER A 404 -13.51 5.72 4.17
N LYS A 405 -12.50 6.58 4.20
CA LYS A 405 -11.10 6.29 3.87
C LYS A 405 -10.22 6.71 5.02
N SER A 406 -9.14 5.98 5.21
CA SER A 406 -8.15 6.31 6.21
C SER A 406 -6.75 5.90 5.77
N VAL A 407 -5.77 6.60 6.32
CA VAL A 407 -4.35 6.22 6.29
C VAL A 407 -3.79 6.38 7.70
N SER A 408 -2.90 5.49 8.10
CA SER A 408 -2.30 5.53 9.43
C SER A 408 -0.79 5.69 9.35
N SER A 409 -0.25 6.36 10.36
CA SER A 409 1.18 6.44 10.61
C SER A 409 1.46 6.04 12.05
N THR A 410 2.46 5.19 12.26
CA THR A 410 2.89 4.74 13.58
C THR A 410 4.32 5.23 13.81
N SER A 411 4.56 5.79 14.97
CA SER A 411 5.87 6.28 15.42
C SER A 411 6.07 5.95 16.88
N GLU A 412 7.21 6.32 17.45
CA GLU A 412 7.47 6.20 18.89
C GLU A 412 6.46 7.00 19.74
N GLU A 413 5.89 8.08 19.20
CA GLU A 413 4.90 8.92 19.87
C GLU A 413 3.47 8.37 19.82
N GLY A 414 3.28 7.19 19.18
CA GLY A 414 2.00 6.51 19.08
C GLY A 414 1.50 6.34 17.65
N ARG A 415 0.28 5.84 17.55
CA ARG A 415 -0.38 5.62 16.27
C ARG A 415 -1.35 6.76 15.96
N TRP A 416 -1.27 7.28 14.73
CA TRP A 416 -2.16 8.31 14.22
C TRP A 416 -2.94 7.81 13.01
N VAL A 417 -4.18 8.26 12.87
CA VAL A 417 -5.04 7.91 11.76
C VAL A 417 -5.66 9.18 11.17
N LEU A 418 -5.42 9.40 9.89
CA LEU A 418 -6.07 10.44 9.10
C LEU A 418 -7.29 9.82 8.41
N ARG A 419 -8.47 10.43 8.55
CA ARG A 419 -9.75 9.93 8.04
C ARG A 419 -10.47 11.00 7.22
N TRP A 420 -11.09 10.58 6.14
CA TRP A 420 -11.98 11.41 5.30
C TRP A 420 -13.05 10.53 4.65
N GLU A 421 -14.01 11.16 3.99
CA GLU A 421 -15.07 10.48 3.25
C GLU A 421 -15.07 10.87 1.78
N THR A 422 -15.45 9.94 0.92
CA THR A 422 -15.47 10.14 -0.53
C THR A 422 -16.43 9.17 -1.20
N LEU A 423 -16.91 9.50 -2.39
CA LEU A 423 -17.59 8.52 -3.25
C LEU A 423 -16.64 7.39 -3.67
N GLY A 424 -17.18 6.26 -4.06
CA GLY A 424 -16.42 5.13 -4.59
C GLY A 424 -15.74 5.41 -5.94
N LYS A 425 -14.97 4.47 -6.44
CA LYS A 425 -14.33 4.52 -7.77
C LYS A 425 -15.37 4.65 -8.89
N ASN A 426 -15.01 5.36 -9.97
CA ASN A 426 -15.87 5.61 -11.13
C ASN A 426 -15.13 5.39 -12.46
N ARG A 427 -14.28 4.36 -12.55
CA ARG A 427 -13.46 4.09 -13.74
C ARG A 427 -12.62 5.29 -14.21
N ASP A 428 -12.25 6.17 -13.28
CA ASP A 428 -11.52 7.41 -13.51
C ASP A 428 -12.23 8.44 -14.42
N HIS A 429 -13.57 8.32 -14.53
CA HIS A 429 -14.41 9.26 -15.26
C HIS A 429 -14.97 10.36 -14.36
N PRO A 430 -15.21 11.56 -14.91
CA PRO A 430 -15.94 12.62 -14.21
C PRO A 430 -17.35 12.18 -13.78
N ARG A 431 -17.85 12.80 -12.70
CA ARG A 431 -19.22 12.70 -12.24
C ARG A 431 -19.95 14.02 -12.49
N GLU A 432 -21.22 13.93 -12.89
CA GLU A 432 -22.08 15.11 -13.05
C GLU A 432 -22.47 15.72 -11.69
N VAL A 433 -22.73 14.87 -10.71
CA VAL A 433 -23.09 15.29 -9.35
C VAL A 433 -21.95 14.94 -8.40
N ILE A 434 -21.50 15.96 -7.66
CA ILE A 434 -20.38 15.88 -6.74
C ILE A 434 -20.90 16.17 -5.33
N PRO A 435 -20.57 15.35 -4.32
CA PRO A 435 -20.92 15.65 -2.94
C PRO A 435 -20.20 16.91 -2.44
N PRO A 436 -20.71 17.58 -1.40
CA PRO A 436 -19.96 18.64 -0.74
C PRO A 436 -18.62 18.12 -0.22
N PRO A 437 -17.62 19.00 -0.05
CA PRO A 437 -16.34 18.62 0.55
C PRO A 437 -16.52 17.92 1.90
N ALA A 438 -15.72 16.89 2.14
CA ALA A 438 -15.76 16.12 3.38
C ALA A 438 -14.74 16.67 4.40
N GLU A 439 -15.00 16.45 5.67
CA GLU A 439 -14.03 16.76 6.73
C GLU A 439 -12.83 15.81 6.67
N LEU A 440 -11.64 16.36 6.74
CA LEU A 440 -10.39 15.63 6.98
C LEU A 440 -10.07 15.69 8.46
N ARG A 441 -10.12 14.57 9.14
CA ARG A 441 -9.89 14.48 10.59
C ARG A 441 -8.71 13.59 10.94
N LEU A 442 -7.98 14.01 11.95
CA LEU A 442 -6.81 13.30 12.48
C LEU A 442 -7.12 12.80 13.89
N TYR A 443 -6.87 11.52 14.11
CA TYR A 443 -7.10 10.84 15.39
C TYR A 443 -5.79 10.29 15.94
N LYS A 444 -5.55 10.45 17.23
CA LYS A 444 -4.50 9.74 17.95
C LYS A 444 -5.10 8.49 18.57
N ILE A 445 -4.47 7.35 18.33
CA ILE A 445 -4.84 6.06 18.91
C ILE A 445 -3.87 5.78 20.05
N PHE A 446 -4.41 5.64 21.25
CA PHE A 446 -3.63 5.42 22.47
C PHE A 446 -3.50 3.95 22.81
#